data_3b179f8b9814672a5e8636a36c1050a2
#
_entry.id   3b179f8b9814672a5e8636a36c1050a2
#
_cell.length_a   1.000
_cell.length_b   1.000
_cell.length_c   1.000
_cell.angle_alpha   90.00
_cell.angle_beta   90.00
_cell.angle_gamma   90.00
#
_symmetry.space_group_name_H-M   'P 1'
#
loop_
_entity.id
_entity.type
_entity.pdbx_description
1 polymer ?
#
loop_
_entity_poly.entity_id
_entity_poly.type
_entity_poly.pdbx_seq_one_letter_code
_entity_poly.pdbx_strand_id
1 'polypeptide(L)'
;GGAIHSDASEQLRKFAIRLGIPVAMTVHGLGTFPADHYLSLHMLGMHGTVYSNYAVNDADLLLAFGVRFDDRVTGKLSEFCKHGKIVHIDVDNSEIHKNKYAHIAVHGDLNGAIEDMNSMLDDDKNADLVAGSRFGEWYRQIDEWRTEDPIKVPERSDDKIIPQYAIRRLYEILKERGQLDN
;
A
#
# COMPACT_ATOMS: atom_id res chain seq x y z
N GLY A 1 6.92 -5.90 3.03
CA GLY A 1 7.30 -7.02 3.91
C GLY A 1 7.64 -6.56 5.31
N GLY A 2 8.40 -5.47 5.46
CA GLY A 2 8.82 -4.96 6.76
C GLY A 2 7.65 -4.70 7.72
N ALA A 3 6.53 -4.18 7.23
CA ALA A 3 5.36 -3.92 8.07
C ALA A 3 4.77 -5.21 8.71
N ILE A 4 4.84 -6.34 8.02
CA ILE A 4 4.39 -7.62 8.57
C ILE A 4 5.44 -8.15 9.57
N HIS A 5 6.72 -8.08 9.23
CA HIS A 5 7.79 -8.56 10.09
C HIS A 5 7.91 -7.81 11.42
N SER A 6 7.56 -6.52 11.44
CA SER A 6 7.55 -5.68 12.64
C SER A 6 6.20 -5.65 13.37
N ASP A 7 5.25 -6.49 12.96
CA ASP A 7 3.88 -6.52 13.49
C ASP A 7 3.14 -5.16 13.44
N ALA A 8 3.50 -4.35 12.45
CA ALA A 8 2.98 -2.98 12.30
C ALA A 8 1.67 -2.88 11.50
N SER A 9 1.08 -4.02 11.10
CA SER A 9 -0.08 -4.04 10.21
C SER A 9 -1.29 -3.29 10.78
N GLU A 10 -1.59 -3.47 12.06
CA GLU A 10 -2.71 -2.81 12.73
C GLU A 10 -2.49 -1.29 12.83
N GLN A 11 -1.29 -0.87 13.26
CA GLN A 11 -0.95 0.54 13.36
C GLN A 11 -0.99 1.23 12.00
N LEU A 12 -0.51 0.55 10.95
CA LEU A 12 -0.55 1.07 9.58
C LEU A 12 -1.99 1.22 9.07
N ARG A 13 -2.85 0.24 9.33
CA ARG A 13 -4.28 0.32 8.98
C ARG A 13 -4.94 1.51 9.66
N LYS A 14 -4.76 1.64 10.98
CA LYS A 14 -5.29 2.76 11.76
C LYS A 14 -4.82 4.09 11.18
N PHE A 15 -3.52 4.24 10.94
CA PHE A 15 -2.92 5.45 10.40
C PHE A 15 -3.48 5.82 9.02
N ALA A 16 -3.48 4.87 8.09
CA ALA A 16 -3.95 5.11 6.73
C ALA A 16 -5.44 5.45 6.67
N ILE A 17 -6.28 4.77 7.46
CA ILE A 17 -7.72 5.01 7.51
C ILE A 17 -8.02 6.39 8.13
N ARG A 18 -7.36 6.74 9.23
CA ARG A 18 -7.54 8.06 9.89
C ARG A 18 -7.21 9.23 8.99
N LEU A 19 -6.18 9.09 8.17
CA LEU A 19 -5.73 10.14 7.26
C LEU A 19 -6.37 10.05 5.87
N GLY A 20 -7.04 8.95 5.55
CA GLY A 20 -7.58 8.71 4.22
C GLY A 20 -6.50 8.50 3.16
N ILE A 21 -5.36 7.89 3.49
CA ILE A 21 -4.24 7.70 2.57
C ILE A 21 -4.37 6.37 1.84
N PRO A 22 -4.35 6.35 0.49
CA PRO A 22 -4.32 5.10 -0.28
C PRO A 22 -3.07 4.27 0.01
N VAL A 23 -3.23 2.94 0.05
CA VAL A 23 -2.17 2.00 0.44
C VAL A 23 -1.86 1.04 -0.70
N ALA A 24 -0.62 1.12 -1.21
CA ALA A 24 -0.04 0.16 -2.13
C ALA A 24 0.85 -0.84 -1.37
N MET A 25 0.81 -2.10 -1.75
CA MET A 25 1.54 -3.17 -1.07
C MET A 25 2.55 -3.83 -1.99
N THR A 26 3.74 -4.13 -1.49
CA THR A 26 4.67 -5.05 -2.19
C THR A 26 4.18 -6.49 -2.05
N VAL A 27 4.67 -7.42 -2.86
CA VAL A 27 4.27 -8.84 -2.78
C VAL A 27 4.42 -9.42 -1.36
N HIS A 28 5.51 -9.09 -0.66
CA HIS A 28 5.72 -9.52 0.73
C HIS A 28 4.95 -8.68 1.77
N GLY A 29 4.30 -7.62 1.33
CA GLY A 29 3.44 -6.77 2.16
C GLY A 29 1.95 -7.07 1.98
N LEU A 30 1.58 -7.99 1.11
CA LEU A 30 0.18 -8.40 0.94
C LEU A 30 -0.38 -8.94 2.26
N GLY A 31 -1.57 -8.46 2.63
CA GLY A 31 -2.19 -8.75 3.92
C GLY A 31 -1.93 -7.68 5.00
N THR A 32 -0.97 -6.77 4.82
CA THR A 32 -0.79 -5.62 5.73
C THR A 32 -2.02 -4.73 5.78
N PHE A 33 -2.71 -4.56 4.66
CA PHE A 33 -3.91 -3.75 4.54
C PHE A 33 -5.04 -4.56 3.87
N PRO A 34 -6.31 -4.43 4.29
CA PRO A 34 -7.43 -5.19 3.72
C PRO A 34 -7.58 -4.92 2.22
N ALA A 35 -7.66 -5.99 1.42
CA ALA A 35 -7.72 -5.87 -0.03
C ALA A 35 -9.06 -5.29 -0.53
N ASP A 36 -10.16 -5.51 0.20
CA ASP A 36 -11.49 -5.02 -0.13
C ASP A 36 -11.79 -3.61 0.40
N HIS A 37 -10.85 -3.00 1.12
CA HIS A 37 -11.01 -1.63 1.59
C HIS A 37 -10.83 -0.63 0.45
N TYR A 38 -11.63 0.44 0.40
CA TYR A 38 -11.57 1.48 -0.65
C TYR A 38 -10.17 2.09 -0.85
N LEU A 39 -9.42 2.29 0.24
CA LEU A 39 -8.06 2.82 0.19
C LEU A 39 -7.02 1.82 -0.32
N SER A 40 -7.36 0.54 -0.51
CA SER A 40 -6.41 -0.45 -1.02
C SER A 40 -6.14 -0.23 -2.50
N LEU A 41 -4.88 -0.03 -2.85
CA LEU A 41 -4.40 -0.01 -4.23
C LEU A 41 -3.89 -1.40 -4.66
N HIS A 42 -4.00 -2.41 -3.80
CA HIS A 42 -3.46 -3.75 -4.01
C HIS A 42 -1.94 -3.76 -4.18
N MET A 43 -1.43 -4.68 -5.01
CA MET A 43 0.01 -4.82 -5.23
C MET A 43 0.52 -3.81 -6.25
N LEU A 44 1.68 -3.23 -5.98
CA LEU A 44 2.44 -2.40 -6.93
C LEU A 44 3.59 -3.20 -7.56
N GLY A 45 4.24 -2.59 -8.53
CA GLY A 45 5.41 -3.12 -9.22
C GLY A 45 5.07 -3.88 -10.49
N MET A 46 6.01 -4.69 -10.99
CA MET A 46 5.95 -5.36 -12.29
C MET A 46 4.68 -6.20 -12.51
N HIS A 47 4.19 -6.84 -11.45
CA HIS A 47 2.98 -7.68 -11.48
C HIS A 47 1.84 -7.07 -10.68
N GLY A 48 1.95 -5.78 -10.34
CA GLY A 48 0.94 -5.03 -9.62
C GLY A 48 -0.19 -4.52 -10.53
N THR A 49 -1.16 -3.86 -9.90
CA THR A 49 -2.23 -3.20 -10.65
C THR A 49 -1.71 -1.94 -11.34
N VAL A 50 -2.30 -1.59 -12.48
CA VAL A 50 -1.92 -0.38 -13.24
C VAL A 50 -2.16 0.86 -12.38
N TYR A 51 -3.33 0.96 -11.76
CA TYR A 51 -3.68 2.09 -10.91
C TYR A 51 -2.79 2.24 -9.67
N SER A 52 -2.27 1.13 -9.10
CA SER A 52 -1.29 1.20 -8.01
C SER A 52 0.04 1.81 -8.47
N ASN A 53 0.51 1.41 -9.64
CA ASN A 53 1.73 1.94 -10.22
C ASN A 53 1.59 3.43 -10.60
N TYR A 54 0.47 3.82 -11.19
CA TYR A 54 0.19 5.22 -11.50
C TYR A 54 0.10 6.06 -10.23
N ALA A 55 -0.65 5.60 -9.23
CA ALA A 55 -0.79 6.31 -7.97
C ALA A 55 0.55 6.53 -7.25
N VAL A 56 1.45 5.55 -7.27
CA VAL A 56 2.77 5.71 -6.66
C VAL A 56 3.68 6.64 -7.49
N ASN A 57 3.58 6.59 -8.80
CA ASN A 57 4.42 7.44 -9.66
C ASN A 57 3.99 8.92 -9.64
N ASP A 58 2.69 9.18 -9.54
CA ASP A 58 2.12 10.53 -9.57
C ASP A 58 1.93 11.13 -8.17
N ALA A 59 2.23 10.36 -7.10
CA ALA A 59 2.15 10.85 -5.73
C ALA A 59 3.13 12.03 -5.50
N ASP A 60 2.66 13.07 -4.83
CA ASP A 60 3.48 14.19 -4.35
C ASP A 60 4.24 13.82 -3.06
N LEU A 61 3.72 12.86 -2.29
CA LEU A 61 4.32 12.31 -1.09
C LEU A 61 4.15 10.79 -1.04
N LEU A 62 5.25 10.07 -0.91
CA LEU A 62 5.29 8.62 -0.71
C LEU A 62 5.81 8.29 0.70
N LEU A 63 4.96 7.67 1.51
CA LEU A 63 5.36 7.10 2.80
C LEU A 63 5.74 5.63 2.59
N ALA A 64 7.01 5.31 2.73
CA ALA A 64 7.56 3.99 2.50
C ALA A 64 7.91 3.32 3.84
N PHE A 65 7.15 2.28 4.18
CA PHE A 65 7.23 1.55 5.43
C PHE A 65 7.85 0.17 5.23
N GLY A 66 9.13 0.00 5.59
CA GLY A 66 9.84 -1.27 5.47
C GLY A 66 9.93 -1.77 4.02
N VAL A 67 10.34 -0.89 3.09
CA VAL A 67 10.37 -1.14 1.63
C VAL A 67 11.79 -0.99 1.10
N ARG A 68 12.33 -2.02 0.47
CA ARG A 68 13.70 -2.01 -0.07
C ARG A 68 13.86 -1.32 -1.42
N PHE A 69 12.78 -0.92 -2.07
CA PHE A 69 12.79 -0.33 -3.42
C PHE A 69 13.55 -1.18 -4.45
N ASP A 70 13.30 -2.49 -4.44
CA ASP A 70 13.89 -3.41 -5.41
C ASP A 70 13.31 -3.23 -6.82
N ASP A 71 13.98 -3.81 -7.83
CA ASP A 71 13.64 -3.67 -9.24
C ASP A 71 12.23 -4.18 -9.59
N ARG A 72 11.74 -5.18 -8.87
CA ARG A 72 10.38 -5.72 -9.05
C ARG A 72 9.29 -4.77 -8.60
N VAL A 73 9.64 -3.86 -7.69
CA VAL A 73 8.73 -2.82 -7.17
C VAL A 73 8.87 -1.55 -8.00
N THR A 74 10.08 -1.10 -8.26
CA THR A 74 10.32 0.22 -8.85
C THR A 74 10.38 0.23 -10.37
N GLY A 75 10.73 -0.89 -10.99
CA GLY A 75 11.12 -0.88 -12.39
C GLY A 75 12.31 0.08 -12.61
N LYS A 76 12.13 1.06 -13.49
CA LYS A 76 13.15 2.07 -13.76
C LYS A 76 13.20 3.11 -12.62
N LEU A 77 14.22 3.01 -11.78
CA LEU A 77 14.40 3.84 -10.57
C LEU A 77 14.28 5.35 -10.82
N SER A 78 14.76 5.85 -11.97
CA SER A 78 14.69 7.27 -12.30
C SER A 78 13.26 7.79 -12.53
N GLU A 79 12.35 6.90 -12.89
CA GLU A 79 10.95 7.25 -13.17
C GLU A 79 10.01 6.98 -11.99
N PHE A 80 10.43 6.13 -11.05
CA PHE A 80 9.61 5.75 -9.89
C PHE A 80 9.46 6.93 -8.93
N CYS A 81 8.22 7.36 -8.67
CA CYS A 81 7.89 8.49 -7.80
C CYS A 81 8.81 9.71 -8.08
N LYS A 82 8.88 10.10 -9.35
CA LYS A 82 9.88 11.05 -9.86
C LYS A 82 9.69 12.46 -9.29
N HIS A 83 8.45 12.85 -9.08
CA HIS A 83 8.07 14.20 -8.66
C HIS A 83 7.72 14.28 -7.17
N GLY A 84 7.54 13.13 -6.53
CA GLY A 84 7.14 13.04 -5.14
C GLY A 84 8.29 13.13 -4.14
N LYS A 85 7.97 13.57 -2.94
CA LYS A 85 8.87 13.43 -1.79
C LYS A 85 8.70 12.04 -1.19
N ILE A 86 9.80 11.47 -0.67
CA ILE A 86 9.79 10.14 -0.06
C ILE A 86 10.18 10.26 1.40
N VAL A 87 9.32 9.75 2.28
CA VAL A 87 9.63 9.44 3.68
C VAL A 87 9.87 7.96 3.76
N HIS A 88 11.02 7.52 4.24
CA HIS A 88 11.37 6.12 4.34
C HIS A 88 11.67 5.75 5.80
N ILE A 89 10.91 4.81 6.33
CA ILE A 89 11.12 4.24 7.67
C ILE A 89 11.51 2.78 7.48
N ASP A 90 12.68 2.41 7.99
CA ASP A 90 13.18 1.04 7.93
C ASP A 90 14.03 0.71 9.16
N VAL A 91 13.99 -0.54 9.60
CA VAL A 91 14.83 -1.06 10.68
C VAL A 91 16.26 -1.34 10.21
N ASP A 92 16.43 -1.57 8.90
CA ASP A 92 17.74 -1.81 8.30
C ASP A 92 18.28 -0.51 7.68
N ASN A 93 19.25 0.10 8.38
CA ASN A 93 19.89 1.31 7.92
C ASN A 93 20.57 1.15 6.54
N SER A 94 20.94 -0.07 6.16
CA SER A 94 21.56 -0.33 4.85
C SER A 94 20.58 -0.23 3.67
N GLU A 95 19.28 -0.30 3.91
CA GLU A 95 18.25 -0.11 2.88
C GLU A 95 17.90 1.38 2.67
N ILE A 96 18.20 2.24 3.66
CA ILE A 96 17.94 3.68 3.58
C ILE A 96 18.91 4.32 2.57
N HIS A 97 18.35 5.09 1.63
CA HIS A 97 19.08 5.73 0.52
C HIS A 97 19.78 4.79 -0.48
N LYS A 98 19.62 3.48 -0.34
CA LYS A 98 20.31 2.49 -1.17
C LYS A 98 19.87 2.55 -2.63
N ASN A 99 18.61 2.29 -2.91
CA ASN A 99 18.06 2.27 -4.28
C ASN A 99 17.32 3.57 -4.61
N LYS A 100 16.65 4.17 -3.65
CA LYS A 100 15.93 5.42 -3.82
C LYS A 100 16.30 6.40 -2.71
N TYR A 101 16.57 7.65 -3.07
CA TYR A 101 16.83 8.68 -2.10
C TYR A 101 15.56 9.02 -1.31
N ALA A 102 15.65 9.01 0.01
CA ALA A 102 14.58 9.44 0.90
C ALA A 102 14.81 10.90 1.33
N HIS A 103 13.79 11.73 1.19
CA HIS A 103 13.85 13.13 1.64
C HIS A 103 13.81 13.22 3.17
N ILE A 104 13.08 12.30 3.80
CA ILE A 104 13.11 12.08 5.25
C ILE A 104 13.38 10.59 5.45
N ALA A 105 14.42 10.28 6.22
CA ALA A 105 14.79 8.92 6.55
C ALA A 105 14.69 8.71 8.06
N VAL A 106 14.03 7.64 8.47
CA VAL A 106 13.90 7.24 9.87
C VAL A 106 14.42 5.83 10.01
N HIS A 107 15.53 5.66 10.74
CA HIS A 107 16.06 4.36 11.10
C HIS A 107 15.47 3.94 12.44
N GLY A 108 14.63 2.92 12.45
CA GLY A 108 13.96 2.47 13.67
C GLY A 108 12.94 1.36 13.44
N ASP A 109 12.40 0.87 14.53
CA ASP A 109 11.30 -0.08 14.50
C ASP A 109 10.04 0.55 13.89
N LEU A 110 9.43 -0.18 12.98
CA LEU A 110 8.33 0.35 12.21
C LEU A 110 7.03 0.42 13.01
N ASN A 111 6.78 -0.57 13.89
CA ASN A 111 5.57 -0.58 14.71
C ASN A 111 5.55 0.62 15.67
N GLY A 112 6.63 0.82 16.42
CA GLY A 112 6.78 1.96 17.32
C GLY A 112 6.70 3.30 16.60
N ALA A 113 7.37 3.43 15.44
CA ALA A 113 7.33 4.66 14.65
C ALA A 113 5.90 5.01 14.19
N ILE A 114 5.11 4.04 13.71
CA ILE A 114 3.73 4.30 13.29
C ILE A 114 2.81 4.52 14.49
N GLU A 115 3.06 3.86 15.63
CA GLU A 115 2.34 4.12 16.87
C GLU A 115 2.52 5.56 17.35
N ASP A 116 3.76 6.06 17.33
CA ASP A 116 4.06 7.46 17.64
C ASP A 116 3.35 8.41 16.66
N MET A 117 3.38 8.12 15.36
CA MET A 117 2.66 8.91 14.36
C MET A 117 1.15 8.89 14.61
N ASN A 118 0.56 7.76 14.99
CA ASN A 118 -0.85 7.67 15.36
C ASN A 118 -1.18 8.50 16.62
N SER A 119 -0.28 8.47 17.61
CA SER A 119 -0.43 9.26 18.85
C SER A 119 -0.36 10.77 18.59
N MET A 120 0.49 11.20 17.66
CA MET A 120 0.53 12.61 17.24
C MET A 120 -0.77 13.07 16.59
N LEU A 121 -1.54 12.18 15.97
CA LEU A 121 -2.86 12.51 15.40
C LEU A 121 -3.95 12.67 16.47
N ASP A 122 -3.69 12.30 17.70
CA ASP A 122 -4.61 12.50 18.83
C ASP A 122 -4.47 13.91 19.45
N ASP A 123 -3.44 14.68 19.07
CA ASP A 123 -3.26 16.07 19.48
C ASP A 123 -4.25 16.99 18.72
N ASP A 124 -4.98 17.84 19.45
CA ASP A 124 -5.95 18.80 18.90
C ASP A 124 -5.37 19.68 17.79
N LYS A 125 -4.07 19.99 17.82
CA LYS A 125 -3.37 20.73 16.75
C LYS A 125 -3.39 20.02 15.40
N ASN A 126 -3.58 18.71 15.41
CA ASN A 126 -3.56 17.86 14.23
C ASN A 126 -4.97 17.38 13.83
N ALA A 127 -6.02 17.89 14.49
CA ALA A 127 -7.41 17.51 14.20
C ALA A 127 -7.78 17.73 12.72
N ASP A 128 -7.29 18.81 12.11
CA ASP A 128 -7.51 19.11 10.69
C ASP A 128 -6.87 18.09 9.75
N LEU A 129 -5.88 17.32 10.20
CA LEU A 129 -5.28 16.25 9.42
C LEU A 129 -6.20 15.04 9.30
N VAL A 130 -7.01 14.80 10.32
CA VAL A 130 -7.92 13.65 10.42
C VAL A 130 -9.29 13.99 9.82
N ALA A 131 -9.69 15.26 9.85
CA ALA A 131 -10.99 15.70 9.41
C ALA A 131 -11.03 15.94 7.88
N GLY A 132 -11.79 15.14 7.15
CA GLY A 132 -12.32 15.49 5.84
C GLY A 132 -11.63 14.91 4.61
N SER A 133 -12.26 15.16 3.47
CA SER A 133 -11.92 14.66 2.14
C SER A 133 -10.81 15.47 1.46
N ARG A 134 -9.65 15.65 2.11
CA ARG A 134 -8.52 16.40 1.52
C ARG A 134 -8.04 15.84 0.18
N PHE A 135 -8.28 14.58 -0.06
CA PHE A 135 -7.81 13.85 -1.23
C PHE A 135 -8.91 13.55 -2.26
N GLY A 136 -10.00 14.31 -2.28
CA GLY A 136 -11.15 14.03 -3.14
C GLY A 136 -10.80 13.98 -4.64
N GLU A 137 -9.97 14.90 -5.14
CA GLU A 137 -9.49 14.86 -6.53
C GLU A 137 -8.56 13.67 -6.78
N TRP A 138 -7.72 13.33 -5.81
CA TRP A 138 -6.84 12.18 -5.89
C TRP A 138 -7.60 10.87 -5.94
N TYR A 139 -8.64 10.71 -5.11
CA TYR A 139 -9.52 9.54 -5.17
C TYR A 139 -10.23 9.41 -6.51
N ARG A 140 -10.75 10.52 -7.05
CA ARG A 140 -11.38 10.51 -8.35
C ARG A 140 -10.42 10.04 -9.44
N GLN A 141 -9.18 10.53 -9.44
CA GLN A 141 -8.16 10.11 -10.39
C GLN A 141 -7.83 8.61 -10.26
N ILE A 142 -7.69 8.11 -9.02
CA ILE A 142 -7.47 6.68 -8.77
C ILE A 142 -8.65 5.85 -9.28
N ASP A 143 -9.89 6.30 -9.09
CA ASP A 143 -11.09 5.59 -9.50
C ASP A 143 -11.27 5.59 -11.04
N GLU A 144 -10.82 6.64 -11.72
CA GLU A 144 -10.71 6.68 -13.19
C GLU A 144 -9.75 5.57 -13.66
N TRP A 145 -8.55 5.48 -13.12
CA TRP A 145 -7.58 4.42 -13.45
C TRP A 145 -8.08 3.02 -13.10
N ARG A 146 -8.80 2.84 -11.99
CA ARG A 146 -9.43 1.55 -11.64
C ARG A 146 -10.48 1.13 -12.65
N THR A 147 -11.20 2.11 -13.20
CA THR A 147 -12.25 1.87 -14.21
C THR A 147 -11.66 1.55 -15.57
N GLU A 148 -10.57 2.21 -15.94
CA GLU A 148 -9.87 1.98 -17.20
C GLU A 148 -9.16 0.63 -17.22
N ASP A 149 -8.46 0.29 -16.13
CA ASP A 149 -7.68 -0.94 -15.98
C ASP A 149 -8.11 -1.75 -14.74
N PRO A 150 -9.30 -2.34 -14.73
CA PRO A 150 -9.77 -3.15 -13.61
C PRO A 150 -9.00 -4.46 -13.50
N ILE A 151 -8.93 -5.03 -12.29
CA ILE A 151 -8.40 -6.38 -12.08
C ILE A 151 -9.30 -7.38 -12.81
N LYS A 152 -8.79 -7.96 -13.88
CA LYS A 152 -9.49 -8.99 -14.65
C LYS A 152 -9.13 -10.37 -14.12
N VAL A 153 -10.12 -11.09 -13.62
CA VAL A 153 -9.96 -12.51 -13.28
C VAL A 153 -10.58 -13.32 -14.42
N PRO A 154 -9.79 -14.09 -15.17
CA PRO A 154 -10.33 -14.93 -16.24
C PRO A 154 -11.39 -15.87 -15.71
N GLU A 155 -12.44 -16.10 -16.50
CA GLU A 155 -13.45 -17.11 -16.18
C GLU A 155 -12.86 -18.53 -16.30
N ARG A 156 -13.48 -19.48 -15.61
CA ARG A 156 -13.11 -20.90 -15.71
C ARG A 156 -13.32 -21.38 -17.15
N SER A 157 -12.29 -22.03 -17.73
CA SER A 157 -12.50 -22.86 -18.90
C SER A 157 -12.89 -24.28 -18.48
N ASP A 158 -13.67 -25.00 -19.32
CA ASP A 158 -14.19 -26.34 -18.98
C ASP A 158 -13.09 -27.37 -18.71
N ASP A 159 -11.89 -27.16 -19.26
CA ASP A 159 -10.78 -28.12 -19.18
C ASP A 159 -9.65 -27.75 -18.22
N LYS A 160 -9.60 -26.51 -17.72
CA LYS A 160 -8.45 -26.04 -16.91
C LYS A 160 -8.85 -25.08 -15.81
N ILE A 161 -8.27 -25.29 -14.62
CA ILE A 161 -8.36 -24.32 -13.53
C ILE A 161 -7.24 -23.30 -13.71
N ILE A 162 -7.63 -22.06 -13.99
CA ILE A 162 -6.69 -20.93 -14.06
C ILE A 162 -6.31 -20.52 -12.64
N PRO A 163 -5.02 -20.30 -12.32
CA PRO A 163 -4.58 -19.96 -10.95
C PRO A 163 -5.32 -18.78 -10.33
N GLN A 164 -5.55 -17.73 -11.10
CA GLN A 164 -6.28 -16.53 -10.64
C GLN A 164 -7.73 -16.87 -10.24
N TYR A 165 -8.40 -17.73 -11.01
CA TYR A 165 -9.73 -18.21 -10.69
C TYR A 165 -9.74 -19.03 -9.39
N ALA A 166 -8.76 -19.92 -9.21
CA ALA A 166 -8.65 -20.73 -8.00
C ALA A 166 -8.48 -19.87 -6.73
N ILE A 167 -7.62 -18.85 -6.81
CA ILE A 167 -7.38 -17.92 -5.70
C ILE A 167 -8.66 -17.13 -5.40
N ARG A 168 -9.32 -16.60 -6.42
CA ARG A 168 -10.58 -15.86 -6.25
C ARG A 168 -11.66 -16.76 -5.63
N ARG A 169 -11.81 -18.00 -6.12
CA ARG A 169 -12.82 -18.91 -5.59
C ARG A 169 -12.54 -19.33 -4.14
N LEU A 170 -11.26 -19.50 -3.79
CA LEU A 170 -10.86 -19.72 -2.40
C LEU A 170 -11.29 -18.54 -1.50
N TYR A 171 -10.99 -17.30 -1.92
CA TYR A 171 -11.42 -16.10 -1.20
C TYR A 171 -12.94 -16.05 -1.01
N GLU A 172 -13.73 -16.31 -2.06
CA GLU A 172 -15.19 -16.33 -2.00
C GLU A 172 -15.70 -17.37 -1.00
N ILE A 173 -15.14 -18.59 -1.02
CA ILE A 173 -15.52 -19.66 -0.08
C ILE A 173 -15.18 -19.29 1.37
N LEU A 174 -14.02 -18.72 1.61
CA LEU A 174 -13.61 -18.28 2.95
C LEU A 174 -14.52 -17.16 3.45
N LYS A 175 -14.87 -16.22 2.58
CA LYS A 175 -15.80 -15.13 2.87
C LYS A 175 -17.19 -15.66 3.22
N GLU A 176 -17.75 -16.59 2.43
CA GLU A 176 -19.03 -17.24 2.67
C GLU A 176 -19.04 -17.98 4.03
N ARG A 177 -17.89 -18.49 4.47
CA ARG A 177 -17.72 -19.21 5.73
C ARG A 177 -17.38 -18.31 6.93
N GLY A 178 -17.22 -17.01 6.74
CA GLY A 178 -16.76 -16.10 7.80
C GLY A 178 -15.34 -16.39 8.30
N GLN A 179 -14.45 -16.86 7.44
CA GLN A 179 -13.09 -17.31 7.78
C GLN A 179 -12.00 -16.39 7.23
N LEU A 180 -12.34 -15.18 6.82
CA LEU A 180 -11.34 -14.23 6.28
C LEU A 180 -10.52 -13.52 7.35
N ASP A 181 -10.99 -13.50 8.59
CA ASP A 181 -10.36 -12.78 9.71
C ASP A 181 -9.47 -13.67 10.59
N ASN A 182 -9.11 -14.89 10.12
CA ASN A 182 -8.26 -15.83 10.83
C ASN A 182 -6.90 -15.98 10.16
#